data_3a715214dbe5ed6a620339546959ad0c
#
_entry.id   3a715214dbe5ed6a620339546959ad0c
#
_cell.length_a   1.000
_cell.length_b   1.000
_cell.length_c   1.000
_cell.angle_alpha   90.00
_cell.angle_beta   90.00
_cell.angle_gamma   90.00
#
_symmetry.space_group_name_H-M   'P 1'
#
loop_
_entity.id
_entity.type
_entity.pdbx_description
1 polymer ?
#
loop_
_entity_poly.entity_id
_entity_poly.type
_entity_poly.pdbx_seq_one_letter_code
_entity_poly.pdbx_strand_id
1 'polypeptide(L)'
;PKTTVSKLAPGDLVSLDFNAVLVQILSVDKELVTGRVLNGGEIGNNKAVTVNRSIELKPLTDKDQNAITLGKQLGINHFALSFANTGSDVDFIRSLAGKDAFIISKVESRQALLNLDEIIDLSDAILIDRGDLSREIAIEAIPIAQRRIIKRARLRNRSVYVATNLLESMISSPGPTRAEVNDVYSTLEQGASGLVLAAETAIGETQWH
;
A
#
# COMPACT_ATOMS: atom_id res chain seq x y z
N PRO A 1 -0.45 -16.40 -2.65
CA PRO A 1 -1.34 -17.45 -2.11
C PRO A 1 -1.90 -18.31 -3.25
N LYS A 2 -2.16 -19.61 -3.02
CA LYS A 2 -2.73 -20.53 -4.02
C LYS A 2 -4.04 -19.98 -4.63
N THR A 3 -4.85 -19.32 -3.83
CA THR A 3 -6.10 -18.67 -4.25
C THR A 3 -5.91 -17.52 -5.25
N THR A 4 -4.76 -16.87 -5.29
CA THR A 4 -4.45 -15.80 -6.25
C THR A 4 -3.97 -16.39 -7.58
N VAL A 5 -3.17 -17.45 -7.51
CA VAL A 5 -2.63 -18.15 -8.69
C VAL A 5 -3.77 -18.71 -9.56
N SER A 6 -4.82 -19.26 -8.95
CA SER A 6 -6.00 -19.81 -9.67
C SER A 6 -6.85 -18.72 -10.36
N LYS A 7 -6.63 -17.46 -10.07
CA LYS A 7 -7.33 -16.32 -10.71
C LYS A 7 -6.59 -15.74 -11.92
N LEU A 8 -5.36 -16.19 -12.16
CA LEU A 8 -4.61 -15.81 -13.37
C LEU A 8 -5.24 -16.45 -14.61
N ALA A 9 -5.10 -15.80 -15.74
CA ALA A 9 -5.59 -16.28 -17.03
C ALA A 9 -4.52 -16.16 -18.11
N PRO A 10 -4.56 -16.99 -19.15
CA PRO A 10 -3.69 -16.84 -20.31
C PRO A 10 -3.82 -15.44 -20.91
N GLY A 11 -2.69 -14.81 -21.19
CA GLY A 11 -2.60 -13.43 -21.68
C GLY A 11 -2.35 -12.38 -20.57
N ASP A 12 -2.54 -12.71 -19.30
CA ASP A 12 -2.20 -11.80 -18.21
C ASP A 12 -0.71 -11.43 -18.25
N LEU A 13 -0.42 -10.17 -17.99
CA LEU A 13 0.93 -9.67 -17.74
C LEU A 13 1.12 -9.54 -16.24
N VAL A 14 2.09 -10.27 -15.72
CA VAL A 14 2.45 -10.30 -14.31
C VAL A 14 3.78 -9.60 -14.11
N SER A 15 3.77 -8.52 -13.37
CA SER A 15 4.97 -7.80 -12.95
C SER A 15 5.38 -8.26 -11.55
N LEU A 16 6.64 -8.58 -11.40
CA LEU A 16 7.25 -9.03 -10.15
C LEU A 16 8.26 -7.98 -9.68
N ASP A 17 8.27 -7.70 -8.37
CA ASP A 17 9.24 -6.86 -7.69
C ASP A 17 9.46 -5.50 -8.38
N PHE A 18 8.43 -4.63 -8.37
CA PHE A 18 8.49 -3.27 -8.95
C PHE A 18 8.93 -3.24 -10.43
N ASN A 19 8.43 -4.17 -11.23
CA ASN A 19 8.77 -4.35 -12.64
C ASN A 19 10.18 -4.91 -12.91
N ALA A 20 10.85 -5.47 -11.90
CA ALA A 20 12.14 -6.14 -12.12
C ALA A 20 12.02 -7.30 -13.12
N VAL A 21 10.90 -8.06 -13.05
CA VAL A 21 10.60 -9.13 -14.01
C VAL A 21 9.17 -9.00 -14.52
N LEU A 22 9.00 -9.09 -15.84
CA LEU A 22 7.70 -9.11 -16.51
C LEU A 22 7.45 -10.48 -17.14
N VAL A 23 6.32 -11.10 -16.79
CA VAL A 23 5.94 -12.44 -17.27
C VAL A 23 4.57 -12.37 -17.94
N GLN A 24 4.45 -12.93 -19.14
CA GLN A 24 3.16 -13.20 -19.78
C GLN A 24 2.69 -14.61 -19.41
N ILE A 25 1.48 -14.74 -18.90
CA ILE A 25 0.88 -16.04 -18.59
C ILE A 25 0.45 -16.71 -19.89
N LEU A 26 0.91 -17.94 -20.10
CA LEU A 26 0.59 -18.75 -21.26
C LEU A 26 -0.53 -19.75 -20.96
N SER A 27 -0.46 -20.41 -19.80
CA SER A 27 -1.47 -21.38 -19.37
C SER A 27 -1.55 -21.45 -17.86
N VAL A 28 -2.74 -21.83 -17.39
CA VAL A 28 -3.03 -22.09 -15.98
C VAL A 28 -3.67 -23.48 -15.88
N ASP A 29 -3.01 -24.40 -15.19
CA ASP A 29 -3.52 -25.76 -14.93
C ASP A 29 -3.48 -26.01 -13.42
N LYS A 30 -4.67 -26.00 -12.81
CA LYS A 30 -4.90 -26.18 -11.38
C LYS A 30 -3.96 -25.32 -10.51
N GLU A 31 -2.82 -25.85 -10.12
CA GLU A 31 -1.84 -25.18 -9.25
C GLU A 31 -0.56 -24.75 -10.02
N LEU A 32 -0.44 -25.10 -11.29
CA LEU A 32 0.72 -24.80 -12.13
C LEU A 32 0.37 -23.68 -13.11
N VAL A 33 1.17 -22.63 -13.09
CA VAL A 33 1.09 -21.53 -14.06
C VAL A 33 2.35 -21.54 -14.89
N THR A 34 2.18 -21.62 -16.21
CA THR A 34 3.29 -21.48 -17.16
C THR A 34 3.28 -20.08 -17.75
N GLY A 35 4.43 -19.43 -17.72
CA GLY A 35 4.58 -18.08 -18.27
C GLY A 35 5.83 -17.95 -19.12
N ARG A 36 5.81 -16.93 -19.99
CA ARG A 36 6.97 -16.48 -20.77
C ARG A 36 7.52 -15.22 -20.13
N VAL A 37 8.80 -15.24 -19.77
CA VAL A 37 9.50 -14.03 -19.31
C VAL A 37 9.68 -13.10 -20.51
N LEU A 38 9.09 -11.89 -20.42
CA LEU A 38 9.22 -10.84 -21.43
C LEU A 38 10.38 -9.90 -21.10
N ASN A 39 10.57 -9.63 -19.81
CA ASN A 39 11.73 -8.89 -19.30
C ASN A 39 12.26 -9.64 -18.09
N GLY A 40 13.53 -10.03 -18.14
CA GLY A 40 14.20 -10.74 -17.06
C GLY A 40 14.90 -9.81 -16.08
N GLY A 41 15.12 -10.31 -14.86
CA GLY A 41 15.80 -9.59 -13.78
C GLY A 41 15.94 -10.47 -12.54
N GLU A 42 16.50 -9.91 -11.49
CA GLU A 42 16.59 -10.59 -10.20
C GLU A 42 15.27 -10.45 -9.42
N ILE A 43 14.86 -11.54 -8.78
CA ILE A 43 13.67 -11.56 -7.91
C ILE A 43 14.03 -12.17 -6.56
N GLY A 44 13.53 -11.57 -5.50
CA GLY A 44 13.68 -12.09 -4.14
C GLY A 44 12.41 -12.78 -3.63
N ASN A 45 12.50 -13.32 -2.42
CA ASN A 45 11.33 -13.86 -1.71
C ASN A 45 10.43 -12.74 -1.18
N ASN A 46 9.12 -13.03 -1.05
CA ASN A 46 8.12 -12.11 -0.49
C ASN A 46 7.99 -10.78 -1.24
N LYS A 47 8.24 -10.81 -2.55
CA LYS A 47 8.14 -9.61 -3.39
C LYS A 47 6.72 -9.40 -3.89
N ALA A 48 6.41 -8.14 -4.15
CA ALA A 48 5.11 -7.74 -4.66
C ALA A 48 4.87 -8.25 -6.08
N VAL A 49 3.62 -8.60 -6.36
CA VAL A 49 3.14 -9.07 -7.65
C VAL A 49 1.99 -8.20 -8.08
N THR A 50 2.06 -7.65 -9.28
CA THR A 50 1.00 -6.86 -9.90
C THR A 50 0.55 -7.54 -11.20
N VAL A 51 -0.73 -7.52 -11.49
CA VAL A 51 -1.31 -8.04 -12.73
C VAL A 51 -1.93 -6.89 -13.51
N ASN A 52 -1.81 -6.88 -14.83
CA ASN A 52 -2.29 -5.81 -15.70
C ASN A 52 -3.82 -5.65 -15.75
N ARG A 53 -4.55 -6.41 -14.95
CA ARG A 53 -6.00 -6.28 -14.74
C ARG A 53 -6.36 -6.39 -13.26
N SER A 54 -7.55 -5.93 -12.91
CA SER A 54 -8.08 -6.10 -11.57
C SER A 54 -8.36 -7.58 -11.29
N ILE A 55 -7.87 -8.06 -10.15
CA ILE A 55 -8.21 -9.37 -9.60
C ILE A 55 -8.89 -9.12 -8.26
N GLU A 56 -10.14 -9.54 -8.15
CA GLU A 56 -10.89 -9.44 -6.90
C GLU A 56 -10.26 -10.35 -5.85
N LEU A 57 -9.76 -9.77 -4.78
CA LEU A 57 -9.19 -10.47 -3.63
C LEU A 57 -10.02 -10.15 -2.39
N LYS A 58 -10.05 -11.10 -1.45
CA LYS A 58 -10.62 -10.82 -0.13
C LYS A 58 -9.77 -9.74 0.56
N PRO A 59 -10.38 -8.77 1.23
CA PRO A 59 -9.64 -7.70 1.91
C PRO A 59 -8.75 -8.23 3.04
N LEU A 60 -9.16 -9.32 3.69
CA LEU A 60 -8.42 -9.97 4.76
C LEU A 60 -8.31 -11.48 4.51
N THR A 61 -7.13 -12.02 4.74
CA THR A 61 -6.89 -13.47 4.77
C THR A 61 -7.32 -14.06 6.12
N ASP A 62 -7.43 -15.39 6.20
CA ASP A 62 -7.69 -16.07 7.49
C ASP A 62 -6.59 -15.77 8.52
N LYS A 63 -5.33 -15.61 8.06
CA LYS A 63 -4.21 -15.21 8.92
C LYS A 63 -4.42 -13.81 9.50
N ASP A 64 -4.89 -12.86 8.69
CA ASP A 64 -5.16 -11.49 9.14
C ASP A 64 -6.30 -11.46 10.16
N GLN A 65 -7.37 -12.23 9.94
CA GLN A 65 -8.48 -12.34 10.88
C GLN A 65 -8.03 -12.93 12.22
N ASN A 66 -7.18 -13.97 12.19
CA ASN A 66 -6.59 -14.54 13.40
C ASN A 66 -5.68 -13.53 14.12
N ALA A 67 -4.89 -12.73 13.38
CA ALA A 67 -4.04 -11.68 13.94
C ALA A 67 -4.88 -10.57 14.61
N ILE A 68 -5.99 -10.15 14.01
CA ILE A 68 -6.92 -9.18 14.62
C ILE A 68 -7.50 -9.75 15.92
N THR A 69 -7.93 -11.02 15.89
CA THR A 69 -8.49 -11.70 17.09
C THR A 69 -7.47 -11.74 18.23
N LEU A 70 -6.24 -12.14 17.94
CA LEU A 70 -5.14 -12.15 18.91
C LEU A 70 -4.81 -10.73 19.40
N GLY A 71 -4.75 -9.76 18.50
CA GLY A 71 -4.52 -8.36 18.85
C GLY A 71 -5.54 -7.84 19.86
N LYS A 72 -6.81 -8.13 19.66
CA LYS A 72 -7.88 -7.78 20.61
C LYS A 72 -7.67 -8.40 21.99
N GLN A 73 -7.30 -9.69 22.04
CA GLN A 73 -7.01 -10.37 23.29
C GLN A 73 -5.84 -9.73 24.05
N LEU A 74 -4.89 -9.14 23.32
CA LEU A 74 -3.74 -8.42 23.87
C LEU A 74 -4.02 -6.92 24.15
N GLY A 75 -5.26 -6.47 23.98
CA GLY A 75 -5.65 -5.07 24.20
C GLY A 75 -5.26 -4.10 23.08
N ILE A 76 -4.86 -4.61 21.92
CA ILE A 76 -4.58 -3.79 20.75
C ILE A 76 -5.89 -3.33 20.14
N ASN A 77 -6.03 -2.01 19.94
CA ASN A 77 -7.23 -1.39 19.38
C ASN A 77 -6.93 -0.48 18.17
N HIS A 78 -5.70 -0.44 17.67
CA HIS A 78 -5.30 0.29 16.47
C HIS A 78 -4.88 -0.69 15.38
N PHE A 79 -5.49 -0.58 14.21
CA PHE A 79 -5.24 -1.49 13.09
C PHE A 79 -5.04 -0.70 11.80
N ALA A 80 -4.05 -1.09 11.01
CA ALA A 80 -3.84 -0.56 9.67
C ALA A 80 -4.30 -1.59 8.62
N LEU A 81 -5.21 -1.17 7.74
CA LEU A 81 -5.72 -1.97 6.63
C LEU A 81 -4.94 -1.65 5.37
N SER A 82 -4.10 -2.57 4.92
CA SER A 82 -3.43 -2.46 3.62
C SER A 82 -4.43 -2.70 2.48
N PHE A 83 -4.24 -2.01 1.37
CA PHE A 83 -5.09 -2.11 0.19
C PHE A 83 -6.59 -1.95 0.50
N ALA A 84 -6.93 -0.94 1.29
CA ALA A 84 -8.31 -0.54 1.50
C ALA A 84 -8.90 -0.03 0.17
N ASN A 85 -9.61 -0.89 -0.55
CA ASN A 85 -10.10 -0.60 -1.89
C ASN A 85 -11.52 -0.06 -1.93
N THR A 86 -12.31 -0.36 -0.91
CA THR A 86 -13.72 0.06 -0.77
C THR A 86 -14.07 0.39 0.66
N GLY A 87 -15.16 1.12 0.88
CA GLY A 87 -15.72 1.33 2.22
C GLY A 87 -16.11 0.01 2.90
N SER A 88 -16.57 -0.96 2.14
CA SER A 88 -16.91 -2.30 2.67
C SER A 88 -15.71 -3.02 3.26
N ASP A 89 -14.50 -2.80 2.75
CA ASP A 89 -13.27 -3.37 3.32
C ASP A 89 -13.01 -2.79 4.72
N VAL A 90 -13.26 -1.49 4.87
CA VAL A 90 -13.11 -0.80 6.17
C VAL A 90 -14.16 -1.26 7.16
N ASP A 91 -15.41 -1.41 6.73
CA ASP A 91 -16.47 -1.95 7.58
C ASP A 91 -16.17 -3.40 7.99
N PHE A 92 -15.63 -4.19 7.09
CA PHE A 92 -15.28 -5.58 7.38
C PHE A 92 -14.22 -5.68 8.49
N ILE A 93 -13.10 -4.95 8.39
CA ILE A 93 -12.10 -4.95 9.48
C ILE A 93 -12.69 -4.41 10.77
N ARG A 94 -13.53 -3.35 10.72
CA ARG A 94 -14.17 -2.80 11.92
C ARG A 94 -15.08 -3.81 12.59
N SER A 95 -15.81 -4.62 11.81
CA SER A 95 -16.69 -5.67 12.35
C SER A 95 -15.91 -6.72 13.16
N LEU A 96 -14.67 -7.01 12.76
CA LEU A 96 -13.78 -7.96 13.43
C LEU A 96 -13.03 -7.31 14.61
N ALA A 97 -12.47 -6.14 14.40
CA ALA A 97 -11.67 -5.41 15.39
C ALA A 97 -12.52 -4.87 16.55
N GLY A 98 -13.76 -4.49 16.26
CA GLY A 98 -14.71 -3.88 17.19
C GLY A 98 -15.01 -2.43 16.81
N LYS A 99 -16.18 -1.94 17.23
CA LYS A 99 -16.67 -0.59 16.86
C LYS A 99 -15.77 0.54 17.38
N ASP A 100 -15.08 0.33 18.47
CA ASP A 100 -14.20 1.31 19.11
C ASP A 100 -12.74 1.19 18.63
N ALA A 101 -12.44 0.29 17.69
CA ALA A 101 -11.13 0.15 17.10
C ALA A 101 -10.79 1.36 16.22
N PHE A 102 -9.54 1.82 16.30
CA PHE A 102 -9.01 2.87 15.44
C PHE A 102 -8.47 2.27 14.15
N ILE A 103 -9.10 2.55 13.02
CA ILE A 103 -8.76 1.99 11.72
C ILE A 103 -8.03 3.02 10.87
N ILE A 104 -6.81 2.69 10.47
CA ILE A 104 -6.00 3.45 9.52
C ILE A 104 -6.12 2.74 8.16
N SER A 105 -6.79 3.36 7.19
CA SER A 105 -6.88 2.80 5.84
C SER A 105 -5.71 3.25 4.98
N LYS A 106 -4.98 2.29 4.41
CA LYS A 106 -3.87 2.55 3.50
C LYS A 106 -4.38 2.66 2.07
N VAL A 107 -4.17 3.85 1.48
CA VAL A 107 -4.51 4.14 0.07
C VAL A 107 -3.28 3.79 -0.78
N GLU A 108 -3.37 2.66 -1.47
CA GLU A 108 -2.26 2.00 -2.16
C GLU A 108 -2.58 1.59 -3.59
N SER A 109 -3.82 1.81 -4.04
CA SER A 109 -4.29 1.32 -5.34
C SER A 109 -5.12 2.35 -6.10
N ARG A 110 -5.26 2.12 -7.42
CA ARG A 110 -6.18 2.89 -8.26
C ARG A 110 -7.63 2.75 -7.77
N GLN A 111 -8.02 1.56 -7.32
CA GLN A 111 -9.36 1.31 -6.82
C GLN A 111 -9.66 2.13 -5.56
N ALA A 112 -8.71 2.24 -4.65
CA ALA A 112 -8.82 3.10 -3.47
C ALA A 112 -9.02 4.59 -3.85
N LEU A 113 -8.36 5.06 -4.91
CA LEU A 113 -8.55 6.45 -5.38
C LEU A 113 -9.94 6.70 -5.98
N LEU A 114 -10.55 5.67 -6.60
CA LEU A 114 -11.91 5.77 -7.14
C LEU A 114 -12.95 5.82 -6.01
N ASN A 115 -12.73 5.05 -4.95
CA ASN A 115 -13.64 4.90 -3.80
C ASN A 115 -13.18 5.72 -2.58
N LEU A 116 -12.36 6.75 -2.80
CA LEU A 116 -11.66 7.48 -1.75
C LEU A 116 -12.60 8.06 -0.69
N ASP A 117 -13.73 8.62 -1.10
CA ASP A 117 -14.63 9.31 -0.18
C ASP A 117 -15.29 8.34 0.81
N GLU A 118 -15.76 7.19 0.37
CA GLU A 118 -16.34 6.17 1.25
C GLU A 118 -15.30 5.56 2.20
N ILE A 119 -14.06 5.37 1.72
CA ILE A 119 -12.96 4.89 2.55
C ILE A 119 -12.66 5.90 3.67
N ILE A 120 -12.58 7.20 3.34
CA ILE A 120 -12.31 8.25 4.32
C ILE A 120 -13.44 8.33 5.36
N ASP A 121 -14.70 8.25 4.92
CA ASP A 121 -15.85 8.38 5.80
C ASP A 121 -15.89 7.28 6.87
N LEU A 122 -15.47 6.07 6.53
CA LEU A 122 -15.47 4.90 7.41
C LEU A 122 -14.16 4.68 8.19
N SER A 123 -13.09 5.42 7.85
CA SER A 123 -11.79 5.33 8.51
C SER A 123 -11.63 6.36 9.61
N ASP A 124 -10.75 6.09 10.57
CA ASP A 124 -10.34 7.05 11.60
C ASP A 124 -9.13 7.87 11.14
N ALA A 125 -8.27 7.29 10.33
CA ALA A 125 -7.17 7.97 9.66
C ALA A 125 -6.86 7.34 8.30
N ILE A 126 -6.14 8.08 7.47
CA ILE A 126 -5.66 7.62 6.15
C ILE A 126 -4.14 7.59 6.15
N LEU A 127 -3.57 6.58 5.53
CA LEU A 127 -2.15 6.53 5.21
C LEU A 127 -2.00 6.42 3.69
N ILE A 128 -1.20 7.29 3.12
CA ILE A 128 -0.83 7.26 1.70
C ILE A 128 0.48 6.50 1.59
N ASP A 129 0.47 5.30 1.04
CA ASP A 129 1.69 4.55 0.74
C ASP A 129 2.10 4.82 -0.71
N ARG A 130 3.06 5.75 -0.88
CA ARG A 130 3.47 6.21 -2.22
C ARG A 130 4.19 5.13 -3.01
N GLY A 131 4.92 4.25 -2.33
CA GLY A 131 5.62 3.14 -2.96
C GLY A 131 4.65 2.18 -3.64
N ASP A 132 3.64 1.71 -2.91
CA ASP A 132 2.64 0.80 -3.46
C ASP A 132 1.75 1.50 -4.50
N LEU A 133 1.34 2.74 -4.23
CA LEU A 133 0.50 3.51 -5.15
C LEU A 133 1.21 3.78 -6.49
N SER A 134 2.54 3.97 -6.50
CA SER A 134 3.33 4.19 -7.72
C SER A 134 3.37 2.99 -8.68
N ARG A 135 2.94 1.82 -8.23
CA ARG A 135 2.78 0.63 -9.08
C ARG A 135 1.44 0.61 -9.83
N GLU A 136 0.48 1.36 -9.33
CA GLU A 136 -0.90 1.37 -9.80
C GLU A 136 -1.23 2.59 -10.68
N ILE A 137 -0.52 3.70 -10.47
CA ILE A 137 -0.68 4.93 -11.24
C ILE A 137 0.68 5.46 -11.70
N ALA A 138 0.68 6.30 -12.72
CA ALA A 138 1.89 6.94 -13.22
C ALA A 138 2.58 7.78 -12.12
N ILE A 139 3.90 7.73 -12.05
CA ILE A 139 4.68 8.38 -10.97
C ILE A 139 4.44 9.89 -10.91
N GLU A 140 4.27 10.54 -12.05
CA GLU A 140 3.94 11.96 -12.15
C GLU A 140 2.55 12.31 -11.62
N ALA A 141 1.67 11.32 -11.48
CA ALA A 141 0.34 11.50 -10.90
C ALA A 141 0.34 11.41 -9.36
N ILE A 142 1.40 10.87 -8.73
CA ILE A 142 1.49 10.69 -7.28
C ILE A 142 1.34 12.01 -6.52
N PRO A 143 2.02 13.13 -6.87
CA PRO A 143 1.84 14.39 -6.14
C PRO A 143 0.41 14.93 -6.21
N ILE A 144 -0.27 14.72 -7.34
CA ILE A 144 -1.67 15.14 -7.53
C ILE A 144 -2.61 14.29 -6.67
N ALA A 145 -2.41 12.97 -6.67
CA ALA A 145 -3.17 12.03 -5.84
C ALA A 145 -2.99 12.36 -4.35
N GLN A 146 -1.75 12.56 -3.89
CA GLN A 146 -1.43 12.93 -2.51
C GLN A 146 -2.19 14.19 -2.07
N ARG A 147 -2.12 15.28 -2.85
CA ARG A 147 -2.84 16.53 -2.55
C ARG A 147 -4.35 16.32 -2.48
N ARG A 148 -4.91 15.53 -3.40
CA ARG A 148 -6.34 15.20 -3.42
C ARG A 148 -6.75 14.43 -2.17
N ILE A 149 -6.00 13.41 -1.78
CA ILE A 149 -6.28 12.58 -0.60
C ILE A 149 -6.22 13.46 0.67
N ILE A 150 -5.13 14.21 0.86
CA ILE A 150 -4.96 15.10 2.02
C ILE A 150 -6.11 16.08 2.11
N LYS A 151 -6.45 16.76 1.00
CA LYS A 151 -7.56 17.73 0.97
C LYS A 151 -8.89 17.08 1.36
N ARG A 152 -9.21 15.90 0.78
CA ARG A 152 -10.48 15.21 1.03
C ARG A 152 -10.62 14.71 2.46
N ALA A 153 -9.55 14.15 3.02
CA ALA A 153 -9.53 13.67 4.39
C ALA A 153 -9.64 14.82 5.40
N ARG A 154 -8.92 15.91 5.18
CA ARG A 154 -9.02 17.11 6.04
C ARG A 154 -10.43 17.72 6.06
N LEU A 155 -11.12 17.77 4.94
CA LEU A 155 -12.51 18.21 4.87
C LEU A 155 -13.46 17.37 5.72
N ARG A 156 -13.07 16.15 6.06
CA ARG A 156 -13.80 15.19 6.91
C ARG A 156 -13.19 15.04 8.31
N ASN A 157 -12.26 15.93 8.67
CA ASN A 157 -11.53 15.91 9.95
C ASN A 157 -10.80 14.58 10.21
N ARG A 158 -10.27 13.96 9.16
CA ARG A 158 -9.45 12.74 9.28
C ARG A 158 -7.97 13.07 9.17
N SER A 159 -7.17 12.48 10.07
CA SER A 159 -5.71 12.56 10.00
C SER A 159 -5.19 11.85 8.77
N VAL A 160 -4.12 12.40 8.17
CA VAL A 160 -3.45 11.79 7.01
C VAL A 160 -1.98 11.64 7.28
N TYR A 161 -1.48 10.45 7.10
CA TYR A 161 -0.06 10.12 7.15
C TYR A 161 0.44 9.84 5.74
N VAL A 162 1.68 10.21 5.45
CA VAL A 162 2.34 9.92 4.17
C VAL A 162 3.55 9.06 4.45
N ALA A 163 3.61 7.93 3.74
CA ALA A 163 4.64 6.91 3.90
C ALA A 163 5.43 6.69 2.61
N THR A 164 6.64 6.18 2.79
CA THR A 164 7.57 5.72 1.76
C THR A 164 8.15 6.80 0.85
N ASN A 165 9.33 6.54 0.31
CA ASN A 165 10.07 7.43 -0.59
C ASN A 165 10.22 8.87 -0.05
N LEU A 166 10.45 9.02 1.26
CA LEU A 166 10.63 10.33 1.90
C LEU A 166 12.10 10.76 1.92
N LEU A 167 12.94 9.97 2.56
CA LEU A 167 14.37 10.22 2.76
C LEU A 167 15.21 9.03 2.27
N GLU A 168 14.86 8.48 1.12
CA GLU A 168 15.39 7.22 0.60
C GLU A 168 16.91 7.26 0.38
N SER A 169 17.47 8.44 0.02
CA SER A 169 18.91 8.60 -0.11
C SER A 169 19.66 8.32 1.20
N MET A 170 19.01 8.50 2.35
CA MET A 170 19.60 8.25 3.67
C MET A 170 19.75 6.77 4.01
N ILE A 171 19.33 5.86 3.14
CA ILE A 171 19.68 4.43 3.25
C ILE A 171 21.21 4.27 3.15
N SER A 172 21.85 5.04 2.25
CA SER A 172 23.29 4.94 1.96
C SER A 172 24.06 6.27 2.11
N SER A 173 23.38 7.36 2.45
CA SER A 173 23.97 8.67 2.61
C SER A 173 23.77 9.23 4.01
N PRO A 174 24.69 10.01 4.56
CA PRO A 174 24.58 10.57 5.91
C PRO A 174 23.54 11.69 6.02
N GLY A 175 23.02 12.19 4.91
CA GLY A 175 22.02 13.26 4.90
C GLY A 175 21.12 13.21 3.67
N PRO A 176 19.95 13.85 3.76
CA PRO A 176 18.99 13.86 2.66
C PRO A 176 19.41 14.80 1.52
N THR A 177 18.83 14.55 0.35
CA THR A 177 18.93 15.47 -0.77
C THR A 177 18.03 16.71 -0.58
N ARG A 178 18.29 17.78 -1.32
CA ARG A 178 17.41 18.97 -1.32
C ARG A 178 16.00 18.65 -1.78
N ALA A 179 15.85 17.71 -2.71
CA ALA A 179 14.54 17.28 -3.21
C ALA A 179 13.73 16.59 -2.11
N GLU A 180 14.36 15.72 -1.32
CA GLU A 180 13.71 15.04 -0.20
C GLU A 180 13.32 16.02 0.91
N VAL A 181 14.18 16.96 1.26
CA VAL A 181 13.85 18.02 2.23
C VAL A 181 12.64 18.84 1.75
N ASN A 182 12.62 19.22 0.46
CA ASN A 182 11.48 19.93 -0.12
C ASN A 182 10.22 19.08 -0.14
N ASP A 183 10.31 17.78 -0.41
CA ASP A 183 9.16 16.88 -0.39
C ASP A 183 8.58 16.74 1.02
N VAL A 184 9.42 16.55 2.03
CA VAL A 184 9.02 16.54 3.45
C VAL A 184 8.28 17.83 3.81
N TYR A 185 8.88 18.99 3.52
CA TYR A 185 8.29 20.28 3.80
C TYR A 185 6.95 20.46 3.09
N SER A 186 6.92 20.22 1.78
CA SER A 186 5.71 20.40 0.97
C SER A 186 4.59 19.46 1.38
N THR A 187 4.92 18.23 1.81
CA THR A 187 3.93 17.27 2.30
C THR A 187 3.28 17.75 3.59
N LEU A 188 4.06 18.28 4.52
CA LEU A 188 3.53 18.85 5.77
C LEU A 188 2.75 20.14 5.50
N GLU A 189 3.21 21.00 4.60
CA GLU A 189 2.52 22.24 4.19
C GLU A 189 1.15 21.95 3.55
N GLN A 190 1.04 20.86 2.78
CA GLN A 190 -0.25 20.38 2.24
C GLN A 190 -1.24 19.99 3.35
N GLY A 191 -0.77 19.76 4.57
CA GLY A 191 -1.55 19.44 5.75
C GLY A 191 -1.58 17.96 6.09
N ALA A 192 -0.54 17.21 5.73
CA ALA A 192 -0.34 15.88 6.30
C ALA A 192 -0.17 15.98 7.82
N SER A 193 -0.78 15.06 8.54
CA SER A 193 -0.72 14.98 10.01
C SER A 193 0.59 14.40 10.51
N GLY A 194 1.31 13.69 9.65
CA GLY A 194 2.60 13.10 9.95
C GLY A 194 3.20 12.36 8.76
N LEU A 195 4.45 11.97 8.93
CA LEU A 195 5.25 11.23 7.97
C LEU A 195 5.64 9.88 8.56
N VAL A 196 5.68 8.85 7.73
CA VAL A 196 6.07 7.50 8.15
C VAL A 196 7.33 7.10 7.39
N LEU A 197 8.43 7.04 8.10
CA LEU A 197 9.71 6.58 7.58
C LEU A 197 9.69 5.06 7.42
N ALA A 198 10.44 4.53 6.47
CA ALA A 198 10.43 3.12 6.09
C ALA A 198 11.85 2.53 6.00
N ALA A 199 12.36 2.30 4.81
CA ALA A 199 13.66 1.68 4.59
C ALA A 199 14.81 2.51 5.17
N GLU A 200 14.74 3.83 5.11
CA GLU A 200 15.70 4.77 5.66
C GLU A 200 15.94 4.60 7.17
N THR A 201 14.93 4.15 7.92
CA THR A 201 15.07 3.84 9.35
C THR A 201 15.30 2.36 9.64
N ALA A 202 14.89 1.48 8.72
CA ALA A 202 15.00 0.04 8.94
C ALA A 202 16.38 -0.51 8.57
N ILE A 203 17.00 0.02 7.52
CA ILE A 203 18.27 -0.46 6.96
C ILE A 203 19.28 0.66 6.65
N GLY A 204 18.96 1.92 6.95
CA GLY A 204 19.87 3.06 6.72
C GLY A 204 21.11 2.96 7.60
N GLU A 205 22.25 3.40 7.06
CA GLU A 205 23.55 3.33 7.75
C GLU A 205 23.70 4.36 8.88
N THR A 206 22.91 5.46 8.84
CA THR A 206 23.05 6.62 9.75
C THR A 206 21.76 6.90 10.55
N GLN A 207 21.05 5.86 10.94
CA GLN A 207 19.75 5.97 11.64
C GLN A 207 19.78 6.73 13.00
N TRP A 208 20.95 6.89 13.60
CA TRP A 208 21.12 7.36 14.97
C TRP A 208 21.87 8.70 15.10
N HIS A 209 21.93 9.51 14.04
CA HIS A 209 22.61 10.81 14.04
C HIS A 209 21.67 11.97 13.81
#